data_042f31d538c913626b4c7bec477e0114
#
_entry.id   042f31d538c913626b4c7bec477e0114
#
_cell.length_a   1.000
_cell.length_b   1.000
_cell.length_c   1.000
_cell.angle_alpha   90.00
_cell.angle_beta   90.00
_cell.angle_gamma   90.00
#
_symmetry.space_group_name_H-M   'P 1'
#
loop_
_entity.id
_entity.type
_entity.pdbx_description
1 polymer ?
#
loop_
_entity_poly.entity_id
_entity_poly.type
_entity_poly.pdbx_seq_one_letter_code
_entity_poly.pdbx_strand_id
1 'polypeptide(L)'
;MTGFVDECNLHAKGGDGGAGCVSFRREAHVARGGPDGGDGGSGGNVWLVADRNVSSLLAFKDFPFRRADDGTHGQGKKKHGRTGDDLIVKVPEGTVIKDFDGELLADLVTAGDRWLAAGGGHGGRGNARFLSNKRRAPAFAEQAEIGEEKWLRLELKLMADVALVGFPNAGKSTLISRISAAKPKVASYPFTTLTPHLGVVRRNDDFEMVVADIPGLIEGAASGKGLGHQFLRHVERARVLLILVDLADVEGKSPSTQEEILISELGDYDATLLDRPRMVIGTKSDVATLPWTGPTISAVTGQGIDTLVGDLRQLVEQARVTDEEPTQYVVHKPIPEGIQVIRHDDGTFEVLGRQAIRAVALSDLTDIDAMNHAQERLQQLRVPRALARAGATAGDVVIIGSFQFEYEPDT
;
A
#
# COMPACT_ATOMS: atom_id res chain seq x y z
N MET A 1 -18.65 -3.72 -18.70
CA MET A 1 -17.98 -4.94 -18.19
C MET A 1 -17.44 -4.61 -16.81
N THR A 2 -18.09 -5.07 -15.75
CA THR A 2 -17.65 -4.86 -14.36
C THR A 2 -16.68 -5.99 -14.00
N GLY A 3 -15.42 -5.87 -14.43
CA GLY A 3 -14.38 -6.81 -14.04
C GLY A 3 -13.89 -6.51 -12.62
N PHE A 4 -13.77 -7.51 -11.77
CA PHE A 4 -13.05 -7.42 -10.52
C PHE A 4 -11.54 -7.44 -10.84
N VAL A 5 -10.77 -6.54 -10.24
CA VAL A 5 -9.30 -6.45 -10.39
C VAL A 5 -8.69 -6.49 -9.00
N ASP A 6 -7.82 -7.45 -8.78
CA ASP A 6 -7.11 -7.71 -7.52
C ASP A 6 -5.63 -7.34 -7.56
N GLU A 7 -5.10 -7.06 -8.74
CA GLU A 7 -3.73 -6.62 -8.92
C GLU A 7 -3.67 -5.49 -9.96
N CYS A 8 -3.01 -4.40 -9.61
CA CYS A 8 -2.78 -3.29 -10.53
C CYS A 8 -1.52 -2.52 -10.16
N ASN A 9 -1.02 -1.75 -11.12
CA ASN A 9 0.03 -0.78 -10.88
C ASN A 9 -0.59 0.59 -10.60
N LEU A 10 0.01 1.32 -9.67
CA LEU A 10 -0.34 2.68 -9.31
C LEU A 10 0.90 3.57 -9.42
N HIS A 11 0.78 4.66 -10.17
CA HIS A 11 1.76 5.72 -10.20
C HIS A 11 1.34 6.82 -9.22
N ALA A 12 2.07 6.97 -8.13
CA ALA A 12 1.82 7.98 -7.12
C ALA A 12 2.85 9.10 -7.25
N LYS A 13 2.36 10.35 -7.37
CA LYS A 13 3.20 11.54 -7.39
C LYS A 13 2.68 12.56 -6.39
N GLY A 14 3.52 12.95 -5.40
CA GLY A 14 3.26 14.08 -4.54
C GLY A 14 3.27 15.39 -5.32
N GLY A 15 2.56 16.39 -4.84
CA GLY A 15 2.61 17.73 -5.44
C GLY A 15 3.99 18.34 -5.32
N ASP A 16 4.40 19.12 -6.30
CA ASP A 16 5.65 19.85 -6.24
C ASP A 16 5.50 21.08 -5.31
N GLY A 17 6.56 21.48 -4.62
CA GLY A 17 6.56 22.70 -3.82
C GLY A 17 6.51 23.95 -4.69
N GLY A 18 6.08 25.08 -4.13
CA GLY A 18 6.20 26.39 -4.76
C GLY A 18 7.58 27.01 -4.48
N ALA A 19 8.17 27.70 -5.43
CA ALA A 19 9.44 28.41 -5.23
C ALA A 19 9.29 29.61 -4.28
N GLY A 20 10.35 29.92 -3.53
CA GLY A 20 10.46 31.16 -2.77
C GLY A 20 10.57 32.38 -3.69
N CYS A 21 10.15 33.52 -3.20
CA CYS A 21 10.17 34.77 -3.95
C CYS A 21 11.38 35.63 -3.59
N VAL A 22 11.99 36.25 -4.60
CA VAL A 22 12.95 37.35 -4.42
C VAL A 22 12.20 38.65 -4.63
N SER A 23 12.02 39.43 -3.58
CA SER A 23 11.35 40.71 -3.62
C SER A 23 11.92 41.69 -2.58
N PHE A 24 11.86 42.99 -2.89
CA PHE A 24 12.31 44.05 -2.00
C PHE A 24 11.20 45.08 -1.83
N ARG A 25 11.05 45.65 -0.65
CA ARG A 25 10.09 46.69 -0.36
C ARG A 25 10.37 47.89 -1.24
N ARG A 26 9.30 48.45 -1.77
CA ARG A 26 9.32 49.74 -2.47
C ARG A 26 8.46 50.71 -1.69
N GLU A 27 9.12 51.64 -1.01
CA GLU A 27 8.44 52.69 -0.24
C GLU A 27 8.87 54.06 -0.78
N ALA A 28 7.96 55.03 -0.71
CA ALA A 28 8.30 56.41 -1.11
C ALA A 28 9.47 56.91 -0.24
N HIS A 29 10.43 57.54 -0.90
CA HIS A 29 11.64 58.09 -0.27
C HIS A 29 12.65 57.08 0.29
N VAL A 30 12.47 55.76 0.07
CA VAL A 30 13.45 54.74 0.44
C VAL A 30 14.03 54.14 -0.82
N ALA A 31 15.28 54.44 -1.12
CA ALA A 31 15.95 54.01 -2.36
C ALA A 31 16.12 52.48 -2.46
N ARG A 32 16.30 51.79 -1.35
CA ARG A 32 16.36 50.34 -1.25
C ARG A 32 15.71 49.88 0.04
N GLY A 33 14.50 49.33 -0.07
CA GLY A 33 13.82 48.67 1.04
C GLY A 33 14.45 47.30 1.33
N GLY A 34 14.19 46.76 2.52
CA GLY A 34 14.68 45.40 2.88
C GLY A 34 14.00 44.29 2.09
N PRO A 35 14.54 43.05 2.12
CA PRO A 35 13.96 41.91 1.44
C PRO A 35 12.58 41.57 2.03
N ASP A 36 11.61 41.32 1.18
CA ASP A 36 10.23 41.06 1.55
C ASP A 36 9.57 39.91 0.75
N GLY A 37 10.38 39.07 0.11
CA GLY A 37 9.89 37.86 -0.58
C GLY A 37 9.35 36.82 0.40
N GLY A 38 8.16 36.32 0.10
CA GLY A 38 7.50 35.25 0.85
C GLY A 38 7.99 33.85 0.45
N ASP A 39 7.75 32.89 1.32
CA ASP A 39 8.06 31.46 1.06
C ASP A 39 7.03 30.86 0.10
N GLY A 40 7.43 29.86 -0.69
CA GLY A 40 6.50 29.02 -1.43
C GLY A 40 5.73 28.05 -0.51
N GLY A 41 4.55 27.61 -0.96
CA GLY A 41 3.77 26.58 -0.29
C GLY A 41 4.35 25.19 -0.56
N SER A 42 4.16 24.24 0.35
CA SER A 42 4.49 22.82 0.11
C SER A 42 3.47 22.18 -0.83
N GLY A 43 3.87 21.16 -1.59
CA GLY A 43 2.96 20.31 -2.32
C GLY A 43 2.17 19.37 -1.39
N GLY A 44 1.04 18.88 -1.85
CA GLY A 44 0.21 17.91 -1.16
C GLY A 44 0.79 16.49 -1.22
N ASN A 45 0.42 15.65 -0.28
CA ASN A 45 0.81 14.24 -0.22
C ASN A 45 -0.22 13.35 -0.92
N VAL A 46 0.21 12.15 -1.36
CA VAL A 46 -0.69 11.09 -1.82
C VAL A 46 -0.79 10.02 -0.73
N TRP A 47 -1.99 9.82 -0.21
CA TRP A 47 -2.29 8.82 0.81
C TRP A 47 -3.14 7.70 0.23
N LEU A 48 -2.76 6.45 0.48
CA LEU A 48 -3.63 5.29 0.29
C LEU A 48 -4.35 5.03 1.59
N VAL A 49 -5.69 4.89 1.51
CA VAL A 49 -6.55 4.68 2.69
C VAL A 49 -7.49 3.53 2.42
N ALA A 50 -7.50 2.53 3.30
CA ALA A 50 -8.45 1.42 3.23
C ALA A 50 -9.88 1.89 3.49
N ASP A 51 -10.81 1.53 2.61
CA ASP A 51 -12.22 1.91 2.70
C ASP A 51 -13.12 0.69 2.40
N ARG A 52 -14.02 0.35 3.33
CA ARG A 52 -14.99 -0.78 3.18
C ARG A 52 -15.91 -0.67 1.99
N ASN A 53 -16.14 0.55 1.50
CA ASN A 53 -17.03 0.78 0.36
C ASN A 53 -16.35 0.57 -0.99
N VAL A 54 -15.03 0.34 -0.99
CA VAL A 54 -14.25 0.00 -2.18
C VAL A 54 -14.01 -1.50 -2.20
N SER A 55 -14.48 -2.17 -3.26
CA SER A 55 -14.45 -3.64 -3.35
C SER A 55 -13.48 -4.18 -4.42
N SER A 56 -12.79 -3.32 -5.18
CA SER A 56 -11.93 -3.73 -6.29
C SER A 56 -10.91 -2.65 -6.62
N LEU A 57 -9.78 -3.07 -7.19
CA LEU A 57 -8.73 -2.18 -7.71
C LEU A 57 -8.99 -1.75 -9.17
N LEU A 58 -10.17 -2.01 -9.73
CA LEU A 58 -10.50 -1.72 -11.13
C LEU A 58 -10.27 -0.26 -11.52
N ALA A 59 -10.62 0.69 -10.64
CA ALA A 59 -10.43 2.12 -10.87
C ALA A 59 -8.96 2.52 -11.11
N PHE A 60 -8.00 1.73 -10.64
CA PHE A 60 -6.58 1.97 -10.81
C PHE A 60 -6.01 1.32 -12.07
N LYS A 61 -6.64 0.24 -12.55
CA LYS A 61 -6.29 -0.38 -13.82
C LYS A 61 -6.56 0.57 -15.00
N ASP A 62 -7.70 1.27 -14.96
CA ASP A 62 -8.10 2.18 -16.03
C ASP A 62 -7.37 3.53 -15.93
N PHE A 63 -7.13 4.01 -14.70
CA PHE A 63 -6.47 5.28 -14.41
C PHE A 63 -5.40 5.10 -13.34
N PRO A 64 -4.18 4.67 -13.69
CA PRO A 64 -3.15 4.35 -12.70
C PRO A 64 -2.48 5.59 -12.07
N PHE A 65 -2.60 6.76 -12.70
CA PHE A 65 -1.91 7.97 -12.25
C PHE A 65 -2.67 8.68 -11.13
N ARG A 66 -1.97 8.96 -10.03
CA ARG A 66 -2.49 9.73 -8.89
C ARG A 66 -1.47 10.78 -8.51
N ARG A 67 -1.87 12.05 -8.63
CA ARG A 67 -1.03 13.21 -8.32
C ARG A 67 -1.77 14.13 -7.36
N ALA A 68 -1.09 14.56 -6.28
CA ALA A 68 -1.58 15.58 -5.38
C ALA A 68 -1.32 17.00 -5.94
N ASP A 69 -1.96 18.00 -5.36
CA ASP A 69 -1.86 19.38 -5.80
C ASP A 69 -0.49 19.98 -5.48
N ASP A 70 -0.02 20.83 -6.38
CA ASP A 70 1.24 21.56 -6.19
C ASP A 70 1.06 22.74 -5.23
N GLY A 71 2.12 23.08 -4.50
CA GLY A 71 2.21 24.32 -3.75
C GLY A 71 2.39 25.54 -4.67
N THR A 72 1.81 26.67 -4.30
CA THR A 72 1.97 27.90 -5.07
C THR A 72 3.23 28.66 -4.70
N HIS A 73 3.77 29.43 -5.66
CA HIS A 73 4.96 30.25 -5.42
C HIS A 73 4.72 31.34 -4.38
N GLY A 74 5.77 31.70 -3.64
CA GLY A 74 5.79 32.89 -2.79
C GLY A 74 5.69 34.18 -3.61
N GLN A 75 5.25 35.25 -2.97
CA GLN A 75 5.09 36.57 -3.60
C GLN A 75 5.75 37.67 -2.73
N GLY A 76 5.90 38.83 -3.31
CA GLY A 76 6.36 40.01 -2.58
C GLY A 76 5.44 40.38 -1.40
N LYS A 77 5.88 41.32 -0.55
CA LYS A 77 5.18 41.74 0.69
C LYS A 77 4.98 40.61 1.69
N LYS A 78 5.94 39.65 1.76
CA LYS A 78 5.93 38.46 2.63
C LYS A 78 4.69 37.58 2.47
N LYS A 79 4.07 37.57 1.28
CA LYS A 79 2.96 36.67 1.02
C LYS A 79 3.50 35.29 0.71
N HIS A 80 3.15 34.34 1.60
CA HIS A 80 3.50 32.91 1.42
C HIS A 80 2.57 32.27 0.38
N GLY A 81 3.10 31.31 -0.37
CA GLY A 81 2.33 30.46 -1.26
C GLY A 81 1.37 29.56 -0.48
N ARG A 82 0.26 29.18 -1.11
CA ARG A 82 -0.69 28.20 -0.55
C ARG A 82 -0.07 26.80 -0.65
N THR A 83 -0.21 26.00 0.39
CA THR A 83 0.10 24.56 0.39
C THR A 83 -0.90 23.83 -0.50
N GLY A 84 -0.44 22.89 -1.31
CA GLY A 84 -1.27 22.00 -2.12
C GLY A 84 -2.08 21.04 -1.23
N ASP A 85 -3.27 20.69 -1.69
CA ASP A 85 -4.14 19.79 -0.95
C ASP A 85 -3.66 18.33 -1.10
N ASP A 86 -3.76 17.56 0.00
CA ASP A 86 -3.45 16.13 0.00
C ASP A 86 -4.47 15.35 -0.84
N LEU A 87 -4.00 14.37 -1.60
CA LEU A 87 -4.84 13.43 -2.34
C LEU A 87 -5.05 12.16 -1.52
N ILE A 88 -6.29 11.91 -1.13
CA ILE A 88 -6.70 10.66 -0.48
C ILE A 88 -7.21 9.68 -1.54
N VAL A 89 -6.48 8.58 -1.73
CA VAL A 89 -6.82 7.51 -2.67
C VAL A 89 -7.38 6.34 -1.87
N LYS A 90 -8.67 6.06 -2.07
CA LYS A 90 -9.36 4.97 -1.38
C LYS A 90 -9.08 3.64 -2.06
N VAL A 91 -8.63 2.66 -1.30
CA VAL A 91 -8.37 1.28 -1.73
C VAL A 91 -9.18 0.30 -0.89
N PRO A 92 -9.45 -0.93 -1.38
CA PRO A 92 -10.13 -1.95 -0.58
C PRO A 92 -9.35 -2.31 0.69
N GLU A 93 -10.07 -2.77 1.73
CA GLU A 93 -9.45 -3.45 2.88
C GLU A 93 -8.66 -4.69 2.41
N GLY A 94 -7.51 -4.96 3.03
CA GLY A 94 -6.63 -6.05 2.64
C GLY A 94 -5.78 -5.75 1.39
N THR A 95 -5.63 -4.48 1.01
CA THR A 95 -4.72 -4.08 -0.06
C THR A 95 -3.27 -4.09 0.43
N VAL A 96 -2.45 -4.91 -0.22
CA VAL A 96 -1.01 -4.98 -0.03
C VAL A 96 -0.32 -4.10 -1.04
N ILE A 97 0.64 -3.32 -0.58
CA ILE A 97 1.42 -2.39 -1.37
C ILE A 97 2.85 -2.90 -1.45
N LYS A 98 3.35 -3.07 -2.65
CA LYS A 98 4.72 -3.51 -2.95
C LYS A 98 5.41 -2.51 -3.86
N ASP A 99 6.74 -2.51 -3.84
CA ASP A 99 7.52 -1.88 -4.89
C ASP A 99 7.61 -2.76 -6.16
N PHE A 100 8.34 -2.28 -7.18
CA PHE A 100 8.54 -3.06 -8.41
C PHE A 100 9.41 -4.29 -8.23
N ASP A 101 10.27 -4.30 -7.21
CA ASP A 101 11.15 -5.42 -6.88
C ASP A 101 10.40 -6.50 -6.08
N GLY A 102 9.12 -6.22 -5.72
CA GLY A 102 8.25 -7.12 -4.98
C GLY A 102 8.43 -7.02 -3.46
N GLU A 103 9.20 -6.04 -2.97
CA GLU A 103 9.35 -5.80 -1.54
C GLU A 103 8.05 -5.24 -0.94
N LEU A 104 7.63 -5.79 0.19
CA LEU A 104 6.44 -5.34 0.90
C LEU A 104 6.69 -3.97 1.54
N LEU A 105 5.90 -2.97 1.13
CA LEU A 105 5.95 -1.61 1.67
C LEU A 105 4.89 -1.37 2.76
N ALA A 106 3.67 -1.87 2.54
CA ALA A 106 2.58 -1.77 3.51
C ALA A 106 1.49 -2.82 3.26
N ASP A 107 0.69 -3.10 4.30
CA ASP A 107 -0.51 -3.94 4.23
C ASP A 107 -1.65 -3.17 4.92
N LEU A 108 -2.68 -2.80 4.17
CA LEU A 108 -3.83 -2.03 4.65
C LEU A 108 -4.98 -2.99 4.96
N VAL A 109 -4.96 -3.55 6.15
CA VAL A 109 -5.85 -4.65 6.56
C VAL A 109 -7.23 -4.15 6.94
N THR A 110 -7.31 -3.06 7.71
CA THR A 110 -8.53 -2.57 8.35
C THR A 110 -8.98 -1.23 7.75
N ALA A 111 -10.30 -1.00 7.71
CA ALA A 111 -10.82 0.30 7.27
C ALA A 111 -10.24 1.45 8.10
N GLY A 112 -9.76 2.47 7.41
CA GLY A 112 -9.08 3.61 8.03
C GLY A 112 -7.56 3.48 8.09
N ASP A 113 -6.99 2.29 7.87
CA ASP A 113 -5.54 2.14 7.69
C ASP A 113 -5.07 3.04 6.56
N ARG A 114 -3.98 3.75 6.79
CA ARG A 114 -3.44 4.70 5.81
C ARG A 114 -1.94 4.58 5.67
N TRP A 115 -1.46 4.76 4.46
CA TRP A 115 -0.04 4.75 4.15
C TRP A 115 0.31 5.89 3.18
N LEU A 116 1.46 6.52 3.38
CA LEU A 116 1.96 7.60 2.54
C LEU A 116 2.60 7.01 1.28
N ALA A 117 1.89 7.11 0.15
CA ALA A 117 2.36 6.60 -1.14
C ALA A 117 3.44 7.50 -1.77
N ALA A 118 3.24 8.81 -1.72
CA ALA A 118 4.23 9.78 -2.19
C ALA A 118 4.12 11.07 -1.38
N GLY A 119 5.23 11.56 -0.86
CA GLY A 119 5.31 12.82 -0.13
C GLY A 119 5.36 14.02 -1.05
N GLY A 120 4.69 15.11 -0.66
CA GLY A 120 4.80 16.40 -1.35
C GLY A 120 6.16 17.05 -1.15
N GLY A 121 6.58 17.82 -2.15
CA GLY A 121 7.80 18.63 -2.10
C GLY A 121 7.65 19.82 -1.14
N HIS A 122 8.70 20.20 -0.43
CA HIS A 122 8.68 21.39 0.40
C HIS A 122 8.74 22.66 -0.45
N GLY A 123 8.03 23.69 0.01
CA GLY A 123 8.16 25.04 -0.54
C GLY A 123 9.54 25.65 -0.29
N GLY A 124 10.04 26.40 -1.28
CA GLY A 124 11.29 27.14 -1.17
C GLY A 124 11.14 28.36 -0.26
N ARG A 125 12.20 28.72 0.45
CA ARG A 125 12.23 29.90 1.31
C ARG A 125 12.44 31.18 0.48
N GLY A 126 11.64 32.21 0.75
CA GLY A 126 11.81 33.54 0.15
C GLY A 126 13.04 34.28 0.68
N ASN A 127 13.50 35.29 -0.07
CA ASN A 127 14.72 36.03 0.28
C ASN A 127 14.67 36.71 1.67
N ALA A 128 13.49 37.02 2.18
CA ALA A 128 13.32 37.58 3.52
C ALA A 128 13.85 36.66 4.64
N ARG A 129 13.90 35.33 4.41
CA ARG A 129 14.43 34.36 5.37
C ARG A 129 15.95 34.32 5.46
N PHE A 130 16.65 34.86 4.45
CA PHE A 130 18.12 34.88 4.38
C PHE A 130 18.73 36.19 4.86
N LEU A 131 17.90 37.11 5.34
CA LEU A 131 18.36 38.36 5.96
C LEU A 131 19.19 38.04 7.20
N SER A 132 20.40 38.58 7.22
CA SER A 132 21.32 38.44 8.37
C SER A 132 22.20 39.67 8.47
N ASN A 133 22.97 39.81 9.57
CA ASN A 133 23.94 40.89 9.73
C ASN A 133 24.99 40.91 8.63
N LYS A 134 25.35 39.75 8.08
CA LYS A 134 26.30 39.63 6.96
C LYS A 134 25.64 39.84 5.61
N ARG A 135 24.36 39.48 5.48
CA ARG A 135 23.57 39.53 4.23
C ARG A 135 22.34 40.44 4.43
N ARG A 136 22.49 41.71 4.19
CA ARG A 136 21.43 42.71 4.43
C ARG A 136 20.40 42.81 3.30
N ALA A 137 20.75 42.36 2.09
CA ALA A 137 19.87 42.43 0.92
C ALA A 137 20.05 41.16 0.04
N PRO A 138 19.71 39.94 0.56
CA PRO A 138 19.86 38.71 -0.22
C PRO A 138 19.00 38.79 -1.48
N ALA A 139 19.64 38.57 -2.65
CA ALA A 139 19.00 38.59 -3.94
C ALA A 139 18.65 37.22 -4.47
N PHE A 140 18.64 36.22 -3.62
CA PHE A 140 18.30 34.82 -3.95
C PHE A 140 17.17 34.27 -3.05
N ALA A 141 16.52 33.23 -3.52
CA ALA A 141 15.53 32.45 -2.78
C ALA A 141 15.76 30.94 -3.05
N GLU A 142 15.21 30.07 -2.22
CA GLU A 142 15.21 28.62 -2.49
C GLU A 142 14.23 28.30 -3.62
N GLN A 143 14.61 27.36 -4.47
CA GLN A 143 13.72 26.72 -5.44
C GLN A 143 12.77 25.76 -4.71
N ALA A 144 11.70 25.41 -5.41
CA ALA A 144 10.78 24.40 -4.93
C ALA A 144 11.45 23.00 -4.92
N GLU A 145 11.06 22.19 -3.98
CA GLU A 145 11.37 20.76 -3.99
C GLU A 145 10.33 20.01 -4.81
N ILE A 146 10.79 19.10 -5.65
CA ILE A 146 9.92 18.23 -6.44
C ILE A 146 9.31 17.18 -5.51
N GLY A 147 8.01 16.91 -5.66
CA GLY A 147 7.32 15.86 -4.92
C GLY A 147 7.88 14.47 -5.24
N GLU A 148 7.76 13.56 -4.29
CA GLU A 148 8.14 12.16 -4.51
C GLU A 148 7.31 11.56 -5.64
N GLU A 149 7.93 10.68 -6.44
CA GLU A 149 7.29 9.98 -7.54
C GLU A 149 7.67 8.51 -7.51
N LYS A 150 6.66 7.63 -7.46
CA LYS A 150 6.87 6.18 -7.34
C LYS A 150 5.84 5.41 -8.13
N TRP A 151 6.29 4.30 -8.71
CA TRP A 151 5.40 3.26 -9.15
C TRP A 151 5.23 2.23 -8.03
N LEU A 152 4.01 1.82 -7.78
CA LEU A 152 3.63 0.86 -6.75
C LEU A 152 2.84 -0.26 -7.39
N ARG A 153 2.99 -1.47 -6.86
CA ARG A 153 2.16 -2.62 -7.19
C ARG A 153 1.17 -2.84 -6.06
N LEU A 154 -0.11 -2.75 -6.37
CA LEU A 154 -1.19 -3.00 -5.42
C LEU A 154 -1.73 -4.42 -5.67
N GLU A 155 -1.82 -5.21 -4.61
CA GLU A 155 -2.40 -6.54 -4.62
C GLU A 155 -3.52 -6.57 -3.57
N LEU A 156 -4.72 -6.94 -3.99
CA LEU A 156 -5.83 -7.15 -3.07
C LEU A 156 -5.79 -8.58 -2.57
N LYS A 157 -5.48 -8.77 -1.31
CA LYS A 157 -5.61 -10.05 -0.65
C LYS A 157 -7.00 -10.09 -0.04
N LEU A 158 -7.89 -10.87 -0.66
CA LEU A 158 -9.23 -11.09 -0.14
C LEU A 158 -9.14 -11.72 1.26
N MET A 159 -9.66 -11.00 2.24
CA MET A 159 -9.88 -11.54 3.57
C MET A 159 -11.28 -12.18 3.59
N ALA A 160 -11.35 -13.49 3.54
CA ALA A 160 -12.56 -14.21 3.87
C ALA A 160 -12.55 -14.50 5.38
N ASP A 161 -13.68 -14.26 6.07
CA ASP A 161 -13.80 -14.72 7.45
C ASP A 161 -13.91 -16.25 7.50
N VAL A 162 -14.63 -16.83 6.53
CA VAL A 162 -14.85 -18.27 6.42
C VAL A 162 -14.48 -18.78 5.04
N ALA A 163 -13.62 -19.77 4.95
CA ALA A 163 -13.33 -20.49 3.71
C ALA A 163 -14.08 -21.82 3.68
N LEU A 164 -14.84 -22.08 2.61
CA LEU A 164 -15.52 -23.35 2.37
C LEU A 164 -14.57 -24.33 1.70
N VAL A 165 -14.36 -25.44 2.35
CA VAL A 165 -13.50 -26.54 1.90
C VAL A 165 -14.36 -27.77 1.69
N GLY A 166 -14.22 -28.48 0.56
CA GLY A 166 -15.01 -29.67 0.27
C GLY A 166 -14.82 -30.15 -1.14
N PHE A 167 -15.14 -31.41 -1.37
CA PHE A 167 -15.10 -32.01 -2.70
C PHE A 167 -15.97 -31.29 -3.74
N PRO A 168 -15.73 -31.47 -5.04
CA PRO A 168 -16.66 -31.04 -6.07
C PRO A 168 -18.06 -31.55 -5.76
N ASN A 169 -19.07 -30.73 -6.01
CA ASN A 169 -20.49 -31.05 -5.74
C ASN A 169 -20.88 -31.28 -4.26
N ALA A 170 -20.00 -31.03 -3.29
CA ALA A 170 -20.33 -31.07 -1.86
C ALA A 170 -21.35 -29.99 -1.41
N GLY A 171 -21.85 -29.15 -2.32
CA GLY A 171 -22.86 -28.16 -2.03
C GLY A 171 -22.32 -26.77 -1.63
N LYS A 172 -21.02 -26.49 -1.80
CA LYS A 172 -20.38 -25.21 -1.43
C LYS A 172 -21.09 -23.99 -2.01
N SER A 173 -21.21 -23.92 -3.32
CA SER A 173 -21.83 -22.77 -4.02
C SER A 173 -23.32 -22.64 -3.71
N THR A 174 -24.02 -23.77 -3.49
CA THR A 174 -25.43 -23.77 -3.05
C THR A 174 -25.57 -23.21 -1.64
N LEU A 175 -24.66 -23.58 -0.75
CA LEU A 175 -24.63 -23.05 0.63
C LEU A 175 -24.41 -21.53 0.62
N ILE A 176 -23.39 -21.03 -0.10
CA ILE A 176 -23.13 -19.58 -0.22
C ILE A 176 -24.37 -18.86 -0.73
N SER A 177 -25.00 -19.38 -1.78
CA SER A 177 -26.20 -18.76 -2.35
C SER A 177 -27.36 -18.71 -1.36
N ARG A 178 -27.43 -19.65 -0.42
CA ARG A 178 -28.47 -19.73 0.60
C ARG A 178 -28.26 -18.80 1.78
N ILE A 179 -26.99 -18.64 2.23
CA ILE A 179 -26.65 -17.85 3.42
C ILE A 179 -26.33 -16.39 3.11
N SER A 180 -26.03 -16.07 1.85
CA SER A 180 -25.67 -14.70 1.44
C SER A 180 -26.87 -13.78 1.42
N ALA A 181 -26.72 -12.59 2.00
CA ALA A 181 -27.77 -11.55 2.04
C ALA A 181 -28.03 -10.89 0.68
N ALA A 182 -27.10 -11.03 -0.27
CA ALA A 182 -27.23 -10.57 -1.65
C ALA A 182 -26.82 -11.70 -2.60
N LYS A 183 -27.20 -11.60 -3.90
CA LYS A 183 -26.71 -12.57 -4.90
C LYS A 183 -25.19 -12.67 -4.79
N PRO A 184 -24.62 -13.89 -4.64
CA PRO A 184 -23.18 -14.06 -4.56
C PRO A 184 -22.50 -13.34 -5.72
N LYS A 185 -21.49 -12.53 -5.43
CA LYS A 185 -20.69 -11.92 -6.48
C LYS A 185 -19.77 -12.99 -7.05
N VAL A 186 -19.89 -13.23 -8.32
CA VAL A 186 -18.93 -14.03 -9.09
C VAL A 186 -17.74 -13.13 -9.34
N ALA A 187 -16.63 -13.38 -8.65
CA ALA A 187 -15.40 -12.64 -8.88
C ALA A 187 -14.65 -13.33 -10.04
N SER A 188 -14.53 -12.63 -11.17
CA SER A 188 -13.75 -13.12 -12.32
C SER A 188 -12.30 -12.73 -12.13
N TYR A 189 -11.46 -13.65 -11.67
CA TYR A 189 -10.01 -13.44 -11.58
C TYR A 189 -9.36 -13.80 -12.92
N PRO A 190 -8.47 -12.94 -13.46
CA PRO A 190 -7.86 -13.15 -14.78
C PRO A 190 -7.02 -14.43 -14.89
N PHE A 191 -6.65 -15.01 -13.74
CA PHE A 191 -5.79 -16.19 -13.65
C PHE A 191 -6.53 -17.43 -13.12
N THR A 192 -7.85 -17.35 -12.88
CA THR A 192 -8.65 -18.50 -12.44
C THR A 192 -9.52 -18.98 -13.59
N THR A 193 -9.37 -20.24 -13.98
CA THR A 193 -10.33 -20.94 -14.86
C THR A 193 -11.65 -21.23 -14.15
N LEU A 194 -11.68 -21.12 -12.82
CA LEU A 194 -12.84 -21.30 -11.96
C LEU A 194 -13.04 -20.02 -11.13
N THR A 195 -14.17 -19.39 -11.26
CA THR A 195 -14.54 -18.16 -10.55
C THR A 195 -14.95 -18.44 -9.11
N PRO A 196 -14.28 -17.88 -8.10
CA PRO A 196 -14.70 -18.05 -6.71
C PRO A 196 -16.04 -17.35 -6.47
N HIS A 197 -16.88 -17.98 -5.67
CA HIS A 197 -18.12 -17.39 -5.21
C HIS A 197 -17.88 -16.76 -3.82
N LEU A 198 -18.10 -15.44 -3.71
CA LEU A 198 -18.06 -14.72 -2.46
C LEU A 198 -19.48 -14.42 -2.01
N GLY A 199 -19.78 -14.73 -0.75
CA GLY A 199 -21.04 -14.39 -0.12
C GLY A 199 -20.83 -13.52 1.11
N VAL A 200 -21.61 -12.46 1.27
CA VAL A 200 -21.64 -11.68 2.49
C VAL A 200 -22.86 -12.12 3.28
N VAL A 201 -22.62 -12.66 4.47
CA VAL A 201 -23.66 -13.06 5.43
C VAL A 201 -23.90 -11.91 6.38
N ARG A 202 -25.14 -11.39 6.38
CA ARG A 202 -25.59 -10.30 7.28
C ARG A 202 -26.68 -10.82 8.19
N ARG A 203 -26.65 -10.41 9.44
CA ARG A 203 -27.78 -10.55 10.37
C ARG A 203 -28.24 -9.17 10.85
N ASN A 204 -29.41 -9.14 11.50
CA ASN A 204 -30.10 -7.91 11.90
C ASN A 204 -29.37 -7.05 12.97
N ASP A 205 -28.19 -7.43 13.38
CA ASP A 205 -27.41 -6.85 14.50
C ASP A 205 -26.04 -6.30 14.06
N ASP A 206 -25.94 -5.76 12.84
CA ASP A 206 -24.73 -5.17 12.25
C ASP A 206 -23.52 -6.12 12.10
N PHE A 207 -23.69 -7.42 12.41
CA PHE A 207 -22.64 -8.40 12.17
C PHE A 207 -22.61 -8.84 10.72
N GLU A 208 -21.44 -8.70 10.11
CA GLU A 208 -21.17 -9.16 8.76
C GLU A 208 -19.96 -10.10 8.73
N MET A 209 -20.04 -11.20 7.97
CA MET A 209 -18.92 -12.06 7.66
C MET A 209 -18.87 -12.38 6.17
N VAL A 210 -17.65 -12.47 5.64
CA VAL A 210 -17.38 -12.84 4.25
C VAL A 210 -17.08 -14.32 4.17
N VAL A 211 -17.86 -15.04 3.37
CA VAL A 211 -17.70 -16.47 3.10
C VAL A 211 -17.21 -16.67 1.69
N ALA A 212 -16.11 -17.39 1.50
CA ALA A 212 -15.52 -17.69 0.20
C ALA A 212 -15.63 -19.18 -0.14
N ASP A 213 -16.09 -19.51 -1.35
CA ASP A 213 -15.96 -20.84 -1.93
C ASP A 213 -14.54 -21.01 -2.45
N ILE A 214 -13.88 -22.10 -2.06
CA ILE A 214 -12.58 -22.48 -2.57
C ILE A 214 -12.80 -23.60 -3.60
N PRO A 215 -12.90 -23.26 -4.90
CA PRO A 215 -12.97 -24.25 -5.95
C PRO A 215 -11.59 -24.90 -6.13
N GLY A 216 -11.54 -26.20 -6.31
CA GLY A 216 -10.35 -26.89 -6.82
C GLY A 216 -9.47 -27.62 -5.82
N LEU A 217 -9.91 -27.88 -4.59
CA LEU A 217 -9.36 -28.99 -3.79
C LEU A 217 -9.81 -30.29 -4.45
N ILE A 218 -8.97 -30.86 -5.31
CA ILE A 218 -9.15 -32.15 -5.97
C ILE A 218 -7.90 -32.98 -5.62
N GLU A 219 -8.07 -34.27 -5.39
CA GLU A 219 -6.98 -35.25 -5.20
C GLU A 219 -5.81 -34.92 -6.16
N GLY A 220 -4.63 -34.59 -5.59
CA GLY A 220 -3.41 -34.30 -6.32
C GLY A 220 -3.13 -32.85 -6.67
N ALA A 221 -3.86 -31.88 -6.14
CA ALA A 221 -3.58 -30.46 -6.33
C ALA A 221 -2.20 -30.02 -5.77
N ALA A 222 -1.77 -30.61 -4.68
CA ALA A 222 -0.45 -30.38 -4.06
C ALA A 222 0.73 -30.90 -4.93
N SER A 223 0.50 -31.85 -5.82
CA SER A 223 1.54 -32.46 -6.68
C SER A 223 1.88 -31.67 -7.96
N GLY A 224 1.42 -30.42 -8.10
CA GLY A 224 1.79 -29.52 -9.19
C GLY A 224 1.11 -29.79 -10.54
N LYS A 225 0.17 -30.72 -10.61
CA LYS A 225 -0.59 -31.04 -11.84
C LYS A 225 -1.92 -30.29 -11.99
N GLY A 226 -2.25 -29.40 -11.04
CA GLY A 226 -3.50 -28.65 -11.03
C GLY A 226 -3.30 -27.19 -10.69
N LEU A 227 -4.28 -26.36 -11.00
CA LEU A 227 -4.43 -24.92 -10.77
C LEU A 227 -4.33 -24.50 -9.29
N GLY A 228 -3.96 -25.41 -8.36
CA GLY A 228 -4.07 -25.29 -6.92
C GLY A 228 -3.27 -24.15 -6.26
N HIS A 229 -2.01 -23.95 -6.63
CA HIS A 229 -1.12 -23.02 -5.90
C HIS A 229 -1.54 -21.55 -5.97
N GLN A 230 -2.13 -21.09 -7.06
CA GLN A 230 -2.58 -19.69 -7.15
C GLN A 230 -3.89 -19.46 -6.41
N PHE A 231 -4.67 -20.51 -6.26
CA PHE A 231 -6.00 -20.46 -5.64
C PHE A 231 -5.93 -20.53 -4.11
N LEU A 232 -4.99 -21.29 -3.58
CA LEU A 232 -4.83 -21.52 -2.15
C LEU A 232 -4.28 -20.28 -1.40
N ARG A 233 -3.68 -19.32 -2.11
CA ARG A 233 -3.35 -18.00 -1.54
C ARG A 233 -4.56 -17.25 -0.95
N HIS A 234 -5.77 -17.55 -1.39
CA HIS A 234 -7.00 -16.97 -0.84
C HIS A 234 -7.44 -17.65 0.46
N VAL A 235 -7.03 -18.92 0.67
CA VAL A 235 -7.25 -19.66 1.93
C VAL A 235 -6.32 -19.16 3.01
N GLU A 236 -5.10 -18.74 2.65
CA GLU A 236 -4.07 -18.25 3.59
C GLU A 236 -4.57 -17.11 4.50
N ARG A 237 -5.70 -16.49 4.17
CA ARG A 237 -6.27 -15.39 4.95
C ARG A 237 -7.69 -15.63 5.47
N ALA A 238 -8.23 -16.83 5.27
CA ALA A 238 -9.48 -17.18 5.93
C ALA A 238 -9.21 -17.39 7.42
N ARG A 239 -10.03 -16.78 8.28
CA ARG A 239 -9.92 -16.89 9.72
C ARG A 239 -10.42 -18.25 10.23
N VAL A 240 -11.44 -18.78 9.58
CA VAL A 240 -12.13 -20.03 9.95
C VAL A 240 -12.26 -20.93 8.72
N LEU A 241 -12.05 -22.23 8.88
CA LEU A 241 -12.27 -23.21 7.84
C LEU A 241 -13.59 -23.96 8.08
N LEU A 242 -14.49 -23.95 7.09
CA LEU A 242 -15.71 -24.77 7.10
C LEU A 242 -15.54 -25.95 6.13
N ILE A 243 -15.34 -27.13 6.68
CA ILE A 243 -15.17 -28.38 5.91
C ILE A 243 -16.53 -29.01 5.68
N LEU A 244 -16.88 -29.19 4.39
CA LEU A 244 -18.15 -29.74 3.95
C LEU A 244 -17.93 -31.20 3.50
N VAL A 245 -18.61 -32.15 4.15
CA VAL A 245 -18.62 -33.56 3.78
C VAL A 245 -19.98 -33.91 3.17
N ASP A 246 -19.98 -34.58 2.03
CA ASP A 246 -21.19 -34.97 1.31
C ASP A 246 -21.77 -36.27 1.91
N LEU A 247 -23.04 -36.21 2.33
CA LEU A 247 -23.74 -37.37 2.90
C LEU A 247 -24.55 -38.16 1.87
N ALA A 248 -24.55 -37.75 0.60
CA ALA A 248 -25.37 -38.36 -0.46
C ALA A 248 -24.68 -39.51 -1.22
N ASP A 249 -23.47 -39.95 -0.78
CA ASP A 249 -22.69 -41.06 -1.39
C ASP A 249 -22.51 -40.98 -2.92
N VAL A 250 -22.17 -39.81 -3.43
CA VAL A 250 -22.01 -39.63 -4.89
C VAL A 250 -20.68 -40.22 -5.40
N GLU A 251 -19.66 -40.34 -4.54
CA GLU A 251 -18.32 -40.77 -4.92
C GLU A 251 -17.81 -42.04 -4.21
N GLY A 252 -18.67 -42.74 -3.42
CA GLY A 252 -18.32 -43.95 -2.72
C GLY A 252 -17.32 -43.76 -1.56
N LYS A 253 -17.11 -42.53 -1.07
CA LYS A 253 -16.22 -42.20 0.03
C LYS A 253 -17.03 -41.94 1.30
N SER A 254 -16.65 -42.54 2.41
CA SER A 254 -17.30 -42.26 3.69
C SER A 254 -17.05 -40.79 4.12
N PRO A 255 -17.95 -40.17 4.89
CA PRO A 255 -17.75 -38.81 5.39
C PRO A 255 -16.43 -38.61 6.14
N SER A 256 -16.02 -39.61 6.95
CA SER A 256 -14.72 -39.59 7.66
C SER A 256 -13.53 -39.62 6.70
N THR A 257 -13.62 -40.42 5.64
CA THR A 257 -12.57 -40.44 4.60
C THR A 257 -12.49 -39.14 3.83
N GLN A 258 -13.64 -38.50 3.54
CA GLN A 258 -13.66 -37.20 2.91
C GLN A 258 -12.96 -36.16 3.79
N GLU A 259 -13.26 -36.11 5.08
CA GLU A 259 -12.64 -35.21 6.05
C GLU A 259 -11.11 -35.42 6.13
N GLU A 260 -10.63 -36.67 6.26
CA GLU A 260 -9.21 -37.01 6.33
C GLU A 260 -8.45 -36.53 5.09
N ILE A 261 -9.00 -36.77 3.89
CA ILE A 261 -8.38 -36.33 2.63
C ILE A 261 -8.28 -34.79 2.57
N LEU A 262 -9.36 -34.09 2.91
CA LEU A 262 -9.38 -32.62 2.86
C LEU A 262 -8.41 -32.00 3.87
N ILE A 263 -8.30 -32.56 5.07
CA ILE A 263 -7.34 -32.11 6.08
C ILE A 263 -5.90 -32.38 5.62
N SER A 264 -5.63 -33.55 5.05
CA SER A 264 -4.31 -33.90 4.50
C SER A 264 -3.91 -32.93 3.38
N GLU A 265 -4.79 -32.63 2.42
CA GLU A 265 -4.52 -31.69 1.33
C GLU A 265 -4.25 -30.26 1.82
N LEU A 266 -5.00 -29.79 2.82
CA LEU A 266 -4.75 -28.49 3.45
C LEU A 266 -3.37 -28.44 4.11
N GLY A 267 -2.98 -29.51 4.82
CA GLY A 267 -1.68 -29.60 5.48
C GLY A 267 -0.51 -29.73 4.51
N ASP A 268 -0.69 -30.46 3.41
CA ASP A 268 0.30 -30.58 2.34
C ASP A 268 0.56 -29.26 1.61
N TYR A 269 -0.47 -28.40 1.57
CA TYR A 269 -0.34 -27.08 0.99
C TYR A 269 0.33 -26.09 1.94
N ASP A 270 -0.21 -25.93 3.15
CA ASP A 270 0.34 -25.07 4.21
C ASP A 270 -0.07 -25.61 5.59
N ALA A 271 0.90 -26.12 6.33
CA ALA A 271 0.69 -26.68 7.66
C ALA A 271 0.05 -25.66 8.64
N THR A 272 0.24 -24.36 8.44
CA THR A 272 -0.34 -23.30 9.29
C THR A 272 -1.86 -23.20 9.18
N LEU A 273 -2.45 -23.72 8.09
CA LEU A 273 -3.90 -23.80 7.96
C LEU A 273 -4.55 -24.77 8.94
N LEU A 274 -3.79 -25.77 9.38
CA LEU A 274 -4.28 -26.76 10.35
C LEU A 274 -4.41 -26.18 11.77
N ASP A 275 -3.73 -25.08 12.06
CA ASP A 275 -3.80 -24.38 13.36
C ASP A 275 -5.04 -23.49 13.48
N ARG A 276 -5.75 -23.26 12.38
CA ARG A 276 -6.93 -22.37 12.36
C ARG A 276 -8.17 -23.04 12.93
N PRO A 277 -9.07 -22.25 13.55
CA PRO A 277 -10.39 -22.72 13.94
C PRO A 277 -11.10 -23.36 12.74
N ARG A 278 -11.63 -24.56 12.93
CA ARG A 278 -12.35 -25.30 11.89
C ARG A 278 -13.62 -25.93 12.39
N MET A 279 -14.59 -26.07 11.50
CA MET A 279 -15.84 -26.78 11.73
C MET A 279 -16.05 -27.76 10.58
N VAL A 280 -16.49 -28.98 10.91
CA VAL A 280 -16.86 -30.01 9.93
C VAL A 280 -18.36 -30.20 9.94
N ILE A 281 -19.00 -30.18 8.78
CA ILE A 281 -20.46 -30.28 8.68
C ILE A 281 -20.86 -31.21 7.53
N GLY A 282 -21.85 -32.09 7.80
CA GLY A 282 -22.47 -32.93 6.78
C GLY A 282 -23.45 -32.15 5.94
N THR A 283 -23.31 -32.20 4.63
CA THR A 283 -24.21 -31.55 3.66
C THR A 283 -25.18 -32.53 3.04
N LYS A 284 -26.23 -32.00 2.39
CA LYS A 284 -27.28 -32.78 1.74
C LYS A 284 -28.02 -33.73 2.67
N SER A 285 -28.32 -33.26 3.89
CA SER A 285 -29.03 -34.07 4.89
C SER A 285 -30.42 -34.55 4.42
N ASP A 286 -31.01 -33.89 3.44
CA ASP A 286 -32.28 -34.25 2.84
C ASP A 286 -32.23 -35.52 1.97
N VAL A 287 -31.07 -35.89 1.47
CA VAL A 287 -30.83 -37.10 0.64
C VAL A 287 -29.70 -37.97 1.18
N ALA A 288 -29.41 -37.80 2.47
CA ALA A 288 -28.30 -38.51 3.12
C ALA A 288 -28.49 -40.05 3.11
N THR A 289 -27.47 -40.75 2.65
CA THR A 289 -27.40 -42.23 2.64
C THR A 289 -26.27 -42.72 3.54
N LEU A 290 -25.33 -41.85 3.88
CA LEU A 290 -24.16 -42.19 4.70
C LEU A 290 -24.37 -41.81 6.16
N PRO A 291 -23.90 -42.63 7.13
CA PRO A 291 -24.00 -42.31 8.54
C PRO A 291 -23.04 -41.18 8.91
N TRP A 292 -23.55 -40.23 9.71
CA TRP A 292 -22.78 -39.11 10.22
C TRP A 292 -23.26 -38.72 11.62
N THR A 293 -22.34 -38.49 12.55
CA THR A 293 -22.66 -38.15 13.95
C THR A 293 -22.50 -36.64 14.27
N GLY A 294 -21.88 -35.86 13.38
CA GLY A 294 -21.70 -34.43 13.52
C GLY A 294 -22.92 -33.61 13.08
N PRO A 295 -22.79 -32.27 13.11
CA PRO A 295 -23.82 -31.37 12.66
C PRO A 295 -24.11 -31.59 11.14
N THR A 296 -25.39 -31.38 10.75
CA THR A 296 -25.83 -31.58 9.37
C THR A 296 -26.65 -30.42 8.86
N ILE A 297 -26.57 -30.15 7.56
CA ILE A 297 -27.38 -29.16 6.87
C ILE A 297 -27.96 -29.66 5.56
N SER A 298 -29.06 -29.04 5.17
CA SER A 298 -29.53 -29.07 3.78
C SER A 298 -29.66 -27.65 3.26
N ALA A 299 -28.84 -27.27 2.30
CA ALA A 299 -28.94 -25.99 1.63
C ALA A 299 -30.24 -25.84 0.81
N VAL A 300 -30.84 -26.96 0.40
CA VAL A 300 -32.10 -26.99 -0.38
C VAL A 300 -33.28 -26.73 0.56
N THR A 301 -33.42 -27.48 1.63
CA THR A 301 -34.55 -27.36 2.55
C THR A 301 -34.41 -26.22 3.54
N GLY A 302 -33.16 -25.79 3.80
CA GLY A 302 -32.83 -24.80 4.82
C GLY A 302 -32.59 -25.38 6.23
N GLN A 303 -32.72 -26.70 6.38
CA GLN A 303 -32.51 -27.37 7.67
C GLN A 303 -31.07 -27.14 8.17
N GLY A 304 -30.91 -26.75 9.43
CA GLY A 304 -29.62 -26.55 10.11
C GLY A 304 -28.85 -25.29 9.71
N ILE A 305 -29.33 -24.50 8.73
CA ILE A 305 -28.62 -23.31 8.22
C ILE A 305 -28.50 -22.21 9.30
N ASP A 306 -29.58 -21.90 10.03
CA ASP A 306 -29.54 -20.85 11.05
C ASP A 306 -28.59 -21.21 12.22
N THR A 307 -28.55 -22.48 12.61
CA THR A 307 -27.60 -22.97 13.61
C THR A 307 -26.17 -22.83 13.11
N LEU A 308 -25.88 -23.29 11.87
CA LEU A 308 -24.57 -23.15 11.25
C LEU A 308 -24.07 -21.69 11.22
N VAL A 309 -24.95 -20.75 10.79
CA VAL A 309 -24.59 -19.32 10.74
C VAL A 309 -24.30 -18.77 12.14
N GLY A 310 -25.04 -19.23 13.16
CA GLY A 310 -24.79 -18.87 14.56
C GLY A 310 -23.43 -19.37 15.07
N ASP A 311 -23.11 -20.62 14.81
CA ASP A 311 -21.85 -21.26 15.23
C ASP A 311 -20.65 -20.63 14.49
N LEU A 312 -20.77 -20.39 13.17
CA LEU A 312 -19.74 -19.69 12.39
C LEU A 312 -19.49 -18.29 12.90
N ARG A 313 -20.55 -17.55 13.27
CA ARG A 313 -20.40 -16.24 13.88
C ARG A 313 -19.53 -16.28 15.13
N GLN A 314 -19.80 -17.21 16.05
CA GLN A 314 -19.03 -17.32 17.28
C GLN A 314 -17.54 -17.61 16.99
N LEU A 315 -17.26 -18.53 16.05
CA LEU A 315 -15.90 -18.85 15.66
C LEU A 315 -15.19 -17.65 15.01
N VAL A 316 -15.88 -16.91 14.15
CA VAL A 316 -15.33 -15.72 13.49
C VAL A 316 -15.07 -14.59 14.48
N GLU A 317 -16.00 -14.33 15.43
CA GLU A 317 -15.80 -13.35 16.48
C GLU A 317 -14.59 -13.68 17.35
N GLN A 318 -14.43 -14.94 17.75
CA GLN A 318 -13.27 -15.42 18.51
C GLN A 318 -11.97 -15.27 17.70
N ALA A 319 -11.98 -15.67 16.43
CA ALA A 319 -10.80 -15.54 15.56
C ALA A 319 -10.41 -14.09 15.32
N ARG A 320 -11.39 -13.18 15.16
CA ARG A 320 -11.11 -11.73 14.99
C ARG A 320 -10.44 -11.13 16.22
N VAL A 321 -10.83 -11.55 17.43
CA VAL A 321 -10.19 -11.08 18.68
C VAL A 321 -8.75 -11.58 18.78
N THR A 322 -8.47 -12.79 18.32
CA THR A 322 -7.11 -13.36 18.32
C THR A 322 -6.19 -12.69 17.29
N ASP A 323 -6.75 -12.25 16.15
CA ASP A 323 -6.03 -11.51 15.11
C ASP A 323 -5.76 -10.04 15.47
N GLU A 324 -6.42 -9.49 16.50
CA GLU A 324 -6.20 -8.12 16.99
C GLU A 324 -4.87 -7.94 17.75
N GLU A 325 -4.10 -8.98 18.00
CA GLU A 325 -2.71 -8.79 18.41
C GLU A 325 -1.92 -8.15 17.26
N PRO A 326 -1.33 -6.97 17.48
CA PRO A 326 -0.70 -6.19 16.42
C PRO A 326 0.63 -6.83 16.01
N THR A 327 0.60 -7.81 15.14
CA THR A 327 1.80 -8.39 14.51
C THR A 327 2.20 -7.68 13.22
N GLN A 328 1.55 -6.57 12.88
CA GLN A 328 1.91 -5.83 11.68
C GLN A 328 2.38 -4.43 12.02
N TYR A 329 3.68 -4.33 12.27
CA TYR A 329 4.36 -3.06 12.10
C TYR A 329 4.26 -2.69 10.62
N VAL A 330 3.59 -1.59 10.31
CA VAL A 330 3.82 -0.88 9.05
C VAL A 330 5.30 -0.52 9.07
N VAL A 331 6.11 -1.28 8.36
CA VAL A 331 7.54 -0.98 8.23
C VAL A 331 7.62 0.25 7.36
N HIS A 332 7.52 1.42 7.97
CA HIS A 332 8.02 2.63 7.36
C HIS A 332 9.54 2.46 7.30
N LYS A 333 10.05 2.03 6.15
CA LYS A 333 11.46 2.28 5.82
C LYS A 333 11.52 3.71 5.34
N PRO A 334 11.92 4.68 6.20
CA PRO A 334 12.16 6.02 5.71
C PRO A 334 13.28 5.90 4.68
N ILE A 335 13.12 6.59 3.55
CA ILE A 335 14.23 6.81 2.61
C ILE A 335 15.37 7.34 3.47
N PRO A 336 16.59 6.78 3.39
CA PRO A 336 17.69 7.23 4.21
C PRO A 336 17.84 8.74 4.01
N GLU A 337 17.53 9.54 5.03
CA GLU A 337 17.70 11.00 4.99
C GLU A 337 19.18 11.39 4.98
N GLY A 338 20.07 10.39 5.03
CA GLY A 338 21.51 10.56 5.04
C GLY A 338 22.07 10.91 3.67
N ILE A 339 23.19 11.66 3.70
CA ILE A 339 24.00 11.93 2.52
C ILE A 339 24.68 10.64 2.09
N GLN A 340 24.46 10.25 0.84
CA GLN A 340 25.17 9.16 0.16
C GLN A 340 26.00 9.73 -0.97
N VAL A 341 27.20 9.20 -1.17
CA VAL A 341 28.10 9.56 -2.27
C VAL A 341 28.30 8.33 -3.13
N ILE A 342 27.95 8.44 -4.40
CA ILE A 342 28.16 7.39 -5.41
C ILE A 342 29.29 7.86 -6.31
N ARG A 343 30.25 6.97 -6.56
CA ARG A 343 31.28 7.19 -7.57
C ARG A 343 30.86 6.47 -8.83
N HIS A 344 30.77 7.21 -9.95
CA HIS A 344 30.48 6.68 -11.25
C HIS A 344 31.75 6.16 -11.95
N ASP A 345 31.57 5.32 -12.98
CA ASP A 345 32.66 4.72 -13.73
C ASP A 345 33.51 5.74 -14.53
N ASP A 346 32.93 6.91 -14.83
CA ASP A 346 33.59 8.03 -15.49
C ASP A 346 34.46 8.88 -14.54
N GLY A 347 34.49 8.53 -13.25
CA GLY A 347 35.23 9.24 -12.22
C GLY A 347 34.48 10.38 -11.56
N THR A 348 33.24 10.65 -11.96
CA THR A 348 32.39 11.66 -11.30
C THR A 348 31.81 11.17 -9.97
N PHE A 349 31.57 12.08 -9.04
CA PHE A 349 30.92 11.79 -7.75
C PHE A 349 29.54 12.40 -7.71
N GLU A 350 28.51 11.59 -7.45
CA GLU A 350 27.15 12.05 -7.25
C GLU A 350 26.80 12.03 -5.76
N VAL A 351 26.33 13.18 -5.26
CA VAL A 351 25.87 13.31 -3.86
C VAL A 351 24.35 13.20 -3.85
N LEU A 352 23.87 12.11 -3.28
CA LEU A 352 22.45 11.86 -3.05
C LEU A 352 22.06 12.28 -1.63
N GLY A 353 20.84 12.75 -1.49
CA GLY A 353 20.23 13.11 -0.23
C GLY A 353 19.45 14.41 -0.34
N ARG A 354 18.20 14.37 0.13
CA ARG A 354 17.24 15.48 0.03
C ARG A 354 17.80 16.80 0.54
N GLN A 355 18.53 16.76 1.67
CA GLN A 355 19.10 17.96 2.29
C GLN A 355 20.25 18.55 1.46
N ALA A 356 21.09 17.70 0.83
CA ALA A 356 22.18 18.16 -0.03
C ALA A 356 21.65 18.81 -1.31
N ILE A 357 20.68 18.18 -1.97
CA ILE A 357 20.01 18.75 -3.16
C ILE A 357 19.37 20.09 -2.83
N ARG A 358 18.66 20.18 -1.69
CA ARG A 358 18.04 21.43 -1.25
C ARG A 358 19.07 22.53 -0.91
N ALA A 359 20.27 22.17 -0.48
CA ALA A 359 21.30 23.15 -0.15
C ALA A 359 21.75 23.95 -1.39
N VAL A 360 21.73 23.34 -2.56
CA VAL A 360 22.14 23.93 -3.84
C VAL A 360 20.95 24.41 -4.71
N ALA A 361 19.71 24.08 -4.34
CA ALA A 361 18.51 24.47 -5.07
C ALA A 361 18.14 25.93 -4.79
N LEU A 362 18.97 26.86 -5.27
CA LEU A 362 18.76 28.31 -5.14
C LEU A 362 18.36 28.92 -6.49
N SER A 363 17.66 30.05 -6.46
CA SER A 363 17.15 30.73 -7.67
C SER A 363 18.25 31.24 -8.59
N ASP A 364 19.39 31.61 -8.01
CA ASP A 364 20.55 32.12 -8.74
C ASP A 364 21.83 31.74 -7.98
N LEU A 365 22.55 30.77 -8.50
CA LEU A 365 23.85 30.33 -7.97
C LEU A 365 25.04 31.15 -8.51
N THR A 366 24.79 32.10 -9.41
CA THR A 366 25.83 33.05 -9.86
C THR A 366 26.00 34.20 -8.88
N ASP A 367 25.04 34.43 -7.98
CA ASP A 367 25.11 35.40 -6.90
C ASP A 367 26.09 34.86 -5.81
N ILE A 368 27.06 35.72 -5.43
CA ILE A 368 28.11 35.40 -4.46
C ILE A 368 27.52 35.02 -3.09
N ASP A 369 26.47 35.74 -2.66
CA ASP A 369 25.82 35.47 -1.38
C ASP A 369 25.06 34.13 -1.39
N ALA A 370 24.46 33.76 -2.56
CA ALA A 370 23.82 32.46 -2.76
C ALA A 370 24.85 31.32 -2.73
N MET A 371 25.97 31.47 -3.45
CA MET A 371 27.04 30.48 -3.49
C MET A 371 27.64 30.24 -2.10
N ASN A 372 27.96 31.31 -1.37
CA ASN A 372 28.45 31.22 -0.01
C ASN A 372 27.46 30.52 0.92
N HIS A 373 26.16 30.79 0.75
CA HIS A 373 25.13 30.12 1.53
C HIS A 373 25.01 28.64 1.24
N ALA A 374 25.07 28.25 -0.04
CA ALA A 374 25.07 26.83 -0.46
C ALA A 374 26.28 26.08 0.13
N GLN A 375 27.46 26.70 0.05
CA GLN A 375 28.70 26.14 0.61
C GLN A 375 28.63 25.97 2.13
N GLU A 376 28.18 27.00 2.88
CA GLU A 376 27.96 26.92 4.33
C GLU A 376 27.02 25.75 4.69
N ARG A 377 25.92 25.55 3.94
CA ARG A 377 24.98 24.45 4.18
C ARG A 377 25.57 23.07 3.88
N LEU A 378 26.30 22.92 2.76
CA LEU A 378 26.97 21.67 2.41
C LEU A 378 28.03 21.28 3.47
N GLN A 379 28.74 22.26 4.03
CA GLN A 379 29.68 22.03 5.13
C GLN A 379 28.96 21.57 6.40
N GLN A 380 27.84 22.22 6.78
CA GLN A 380 27.01 21.80 7.94
C GLN A 380 26.49 20.38 7.78
N LEU A 381 26.13 19.98 6.56
CA LEU A 381 25.68 18.64 6.21
C LEU A 381 26.84 17.63 6.11
N ARG A 382 28.08 18.08 6.27
CA ARG A 382 29.31 17.28 6.19
C ARG A 382 29.54 16.62 4.82
N VAL A 383 29.01 17.22 3.75
CA VAL A 383 29.21 16.74 2.37
C VAL A 383 30.69 16.63 2.01
N PRO A 384 31.56 17.64 2.30
CA PRO A 384 32.99 17.51 1.99
C PRO A 384 33.64 16.29 2.65
N ARG A 385 33.26 15.97 3.88
CA ARG A 385 33.77 14.76 4.57
C ARG A 385 33.28 13.45 3.95
N ALA A 386 32.03 13.44 3.45
CA ALA A 386 31.47 12.27 2.76
C ALA A 386 32.19 12.04 1.42
N LEU A 387 32.46 13.11 0.66
CA LEU A 387 33.23 13.07 -0.60
C LEU A 387 34.67 12.55 -0.36
N ALA A 388 35.36 13.09 0.64
CA ALA A 388 36.70 12.63 1.00
C ALA A 388 36.72 11.15 1.38
N ARG A 389 35.73 10.65 2.11
CA ARG A 389 35.59 9.22 2.45
C ARG A 389 35.32 8.35 1.21
N ALA A 390 34.62 8.88 0.22
CA ALA A 390 34.38 8.21 -1.04
C ALA A 390 35.59 8.22 -1.99
N GLY A 391 36.67 8.93 -1.60
CA GLY A 391 37.93 9.00 -2.34
C GLY A 391 38.00 10.14 -3.36
N ALA A 392 37.20 11.19 -3.20
CA ALA A 392 37.26 12.39 -4.04
C ALA A 392 38.58 13.15 -3.78
N THR A 393 39.23 13.62 -4.85
CA THR A 393 40.45 14.41 -4.87
C THR A 393 40.21 15.76 -5.53
N ALA A 394 41.12 16.72 -5.28
CA ALA A 394 41.01 18.06 -5.87
C ALA A 394 40.90 17.98 -7.41
N GLY A 395 39.90 18.68 -7.95
CA GLY A 395 39.59 18.70 -9.38
C GLY A 395 38.56 17.65 -9.85
N ASP A 396 38.15 16.72 -8.96
CA ASP A 396 37.10 15.78 -9.30
C ASP A 396 35.74 16.48 -9.45
N VAL A 397 34.95 16.03 -10.43
CA VAL A 397 33.64 16.57 -10.69
C VAL A 397 32.61 15.99 -9.73
N VAL A 398 31.88 16.88 -9.05
CA VAL A 398 30.81 16.53 -8.11
C VAL A 398 29.46 17.01 -8.64
N ILE A 399 28.47 16.14 -8.60
CA ILE A 399 27.09 16.41 -9.03
C ILE A 399 26.16 16.34 -7.81
N ILE A 400 25.36 17.39 -7.61
CA ILE A 400 24.30 17.43 -6.58
C ILE A 400 22.99 17.85 -7.24
N GLY A 401 22.12 16.91 -7.56
CA GLY A 401 20.92 17.17 -8.34
C GLY A 401 21.28 17.73 -9.74
N SER A 402 20.91 18.98 -10.03
CA SER A 402 21.24 19.66 -11.30
C SER A 402 22.51 20.51 -11.21
N PHE A 403 23.13 20.61 -10.04
CA PHE A 403 24.31 21.45 -9.82
C PHE A 403 25.59 20.61 -9.93
N GLN A 404 26.55 21.12 -10.71
CA GLN A 404 27.85 20.49 -10.94
C GLN A 404 28.96 21.47 -10.57
N PHE A 405 29.99 20.98 -9.86
CA PHE A 405 31.17 21.75 -9.49
C PHE A 405 32.41 20.87 -9.36
N GLU A 406 33.60 21.47 -9.36
CA GLU A 406 34.86 20.81 -9.09
C GLU A 406 35.11 20.76 -7.58
N TYR A 407 35.50 19.59 -7.08
CA TYR A 407 35.81 19.41 -5.66
C TYR A 407 37.14 20.05 -5.28
N GLU A 408 37.10 20.97 -4.35
CA GLU A 408 38.27 21.52 -3.68
C GLU A 408 38.22 21.09 -2.20
N PRO A 409 39.18 20.26 -1.72
CA PRO A 409 39.24 19.90 -0.30
C PRO A 409 39.54 21.11 0.55
N ASP A 410 38.82 21.24 1.70
CA ASP A 410 39.14 22.25 2.71
C ASP A 410 40.60 22.07 3.15
N THR A 411 41.45 23.09 2.92
CA THR A 411 42.85 23.14 3.35
C THR A 411 42.98 23.28 4.87
#